data_932f8dd0ed8e2382f990b5557b49409d
#
_entry.id   932f8dd0ed8e2382f990b5557b49409d
#
_cell.length_a   1.000
_cell.length_b   1.000
_cell.length_c   1.000
_cell.angle_alpha   90.00
_cell.angle_beta   90.00
_cell.angle_gamma   90.00
#
_symmetry.space_group_name_H-M   'P 1'
#
loop_
_entity.id
_entity.type
_entity.pdbx_description
1 polymer ?
#
loop_
_entity_poly.entity_id
_entity_poly.type
_entity_poly.pdbx_seq_one_letter_code
_entity_poly.pdbx_strand_id
1 'polypeptide(L)'
;KLWTVLNDKPALYELITRVYRDGQLVDAKKDLFGYRYYNWTPNEGFSLNGERIKFHGVSLHHDHGALGAEENYKAEYRRLKQMKEMGVNAIRTTHNPASPQTLQIAAELGLLVQEEAFDTWYNGKKPYDYGRFFEKDATHPEAKKGEKWSDFDLRTMVERGKNNPAIVMWSIGNEIGEADGKPRSLATVKRLVQVIKAVDK
;
A
#
# COMPACT_ATOMS: atom_id res chain seq x y z
N LYS A 1 18.07 13.91 -5.75
CA LYS A 1 17.61 14.21 -4.39
C LYS A 1 16.81 13.03 -3.85
N LEU A 2 16.82 12.83 -2.52
CA LEU A 2 16.02 11.78 -1.89
C LEU A 2 14.59 12.28 -1.62
N TRP A 3 13.62 11.40 -1.79
CA TRP A 3 12.23 11.64 -1.38
C TRP A 3 12.13 11.63 0.15
N THR A 4 11.39 12.58 0.72
CA THR A 4 11.22 12.69 2.17
C THR A 4 9.89 13.35 2.52
N VAL A 5 9.40 13.10 3.74
CA VAL A 5 8.21 13.74 4.31
C VAL A 5 8.52 15.07 5.02
N LEU A 6 9.80 15.40 5.17
CA LEU A 6 10.24 16.59 5.88
C LEU A 6 10.21 17.87 5.03
N ASN A 7 9.94 17.75 3.74
CA ASN A 7 9.90 18.86 2.80
C ASN A 7 8.49 19.04 2.25
N ASP A 8 8.11 20.28 1.99
CA ASP A 8 6.83 20.61 1.36
C ASP A 8 6.75 20.14 -0.11
N LYS A 9 7.89 19.90 -0.73
CA LYS A 9 8.01 19.38 -2.11
C LYS A 9 8.92 18.17 -2.12
N PRO A 10 8.39 16.96 -1.91
CA PRO A 10 9.14 15.72 -2.01
C PRO A 10 9.79 15.55 -3.39
N ALA A 11 11.01 15.01 -3.42
CA ALA A 11 11.74 14.82 -4.67
C ALA A 11 11.19 13.59 -5.41
N LEU A 12 10.41 13.84 -6.45
CA LEU A 12 9.93 12.82 -7.39
C LEU A 12 10.60 12.99 -8.75
N TYR A 13 10.77 11.88 -9.44
CA TYR A 13 11.33 11.78 -10.79
C TYR A 13 10.28 11.20 -11.72
N GLU A 14 10.36 11.56 -13.00
CA GLU A 14 9.48 11.03 -14.04
C GLU A 14 10.22 9.95 -14.84
N LEU A 15 9.62 8.77 -14.95
CA LEU A 15 9.98 7.74 -15.90
C LEU A 15 9.01 7.80 -17.08
N ILE A 16 9.51 8.08 -18.28
CA ILE A 16 8.71 8.10 -19.49
C ILE A 16 9.06 6.88 -20.33
N THR A 17 8.14 5.94 -20.43
CA THR A 17 8.23 4.77 -21.29
C THR A 17 7.53 5.08 -22.61
N ARG A 18 8.20 4.84 -23.75
CA ARG A 18 7.66 5.05 -25.08
C ARG A 18 7.73 3.75 -25.88
N VAL A 19 6.63 3.42 -26.56
CA VAL A 19 6.53 2.25 -27.44
C VAL A 19 6.47 2.71 -28.87
N TYR A 20 7.33 2.15 -29.71
CA TYR A 20 7.39 2.47 -31.14
C TYR A 20 7.05 1.24 -31.97
N ARG A 21 6.33 1.46 -33.10
CA ARG A 21 6.13 0.48 -34.15
C ARG A 21 6.56 1.13 -35.48
N ASP A 22 7.46 0.48 -36.19
CA ASP A 22 7.98 0.97 -37.48
C ASP A 22 8.49 2.42 -37.43
N GLY A 23 9.16 2.79 -36.30
CA GLY A 23 9.68 4.14 -36.07
C GLY A 23 8.64 5.17 -35.62
N GLN A 24 7.36 4.82 -35.56
CA GLN A 24 6.29 5.70 -35.10
C GLN A 24 5.96 5.45 -33.63
N LEU A 25 5.80 6.51 -32.85
CA LEU A 25 5.35 6.44 -31.46
C LEU A 25 3.88 5.98 -31.44
N VAL A 26 3.62 4.82 -30.84
CA VAL A 26 2.26 4.24 -30.74
C VAL A 26 1.68 4.30 -29.35
N ASP A 27 2.54 4.42 -28.31
CA ASP A 27 2.09 4.55 -26.91
C ASP A 27 3.17 5.22 -26.06
N ALA A 28 2.74 5.88 -24.98
CA ALA A 28 3.64 6.46 -23.99
C ALA A 28 2.99 6.45 -22.60
N LYS A 29 3.77 6.05 -21.60
CA LYS A 29 3.35 6.07 -20.20
C LYS A 29 4.34 6.89 -19.38
N LYS A 30 3.83 7.68 -18.43
CA LYS A 30 4.60 8.39 -17.43
C LYS A 30 4.32 7.82 -16.05
N ASP A 31 5.36 7.42 -15.36
CA ASP A 31 5.30 6.98 -13.97
C ASP A 31 6.14 7.92 -13.10
N LEU A 32 5.66 8.21 -11.89
CA LEU A 32 6.40 8.96 -10.88
C LEU A 32 7.06 7.99 -9.91
N PHE A 33 8.30 8.25 -9.54
CA PHE A 33 9.02 7.47 -8.53
C PHE A 33 9.96 8.36 -7.71
N GLY A 34 10.40 7.86 -6.56
CA GLY A 34 11.34 8.56 -5.69
C GLY A 34 12.40 7.62 -5.13
N TYR A 35 13.60 8.15 -4.92
CA TYR A 35 14.67 7.44 -4.24
C TYR A 35 14.62 7.72 -2.75
N ARG A 36 14.65 6.70 -1.94
CA ARG A 36 14.75 6.75 -0.48
C ARG A 36 15.42 5.49 0.05
N TYR A 37 15.88 5.56 1.29
CA TYR A 37 16.15 4.39 2.12
C TYR A 37 15.56 4.62 3.50
N TYR A 38 15.21 3.55 4.18
CA TYR A 38 14.70 3.61 5.55
C TYR A 38 15.23 2.45 6.37
N ASN A 39 15.18 2.62 7.68
CA ASN A 39 15.58 1.60 8.63
C ASN A 39 14.63 1.56 9.82
N TRP A 40 14.47 0.36 10.38
CA TRP A 40 13.71 0.11 11.59
C TRP A 40 14.65 -0.54 12.60
N THR A 41 14.79 0.06 13.77
CA THR A 41 15.57 -0.51 14.87
C THR A 41 14.74 -0.59 16.14
N PRO A 42 14.96 -1.59 17.00
CA PRO A 42 14.22 -1.72 18.25
C PRO A 42 14.38 -0.52 19.19
N ASN A 43 15.55 0.09 19.21
CA ASN A 43 15.88 1.15 20.16
C ASN A 43 15.62 2.57 19.62
N GLU A 44 15.80 2.79 18.32
CA GLU A 44 15.71 4.12 17.72
C GLU A 44 14.45 4.30 16.88
N GLY A 45 13.74 3.20 16.60
CA GLY A 45 12.51 3.22 15.79
C GLY A 45 12.79 3.40 14.30
N PHE A 46 11.96 4.19 13.64
CA PHE A 46 12.01 4.43 12.20
C PHE A 46 12.90 5.64 11.84
N SER A 47 13.72 5.45 10.81
CA SER A 47 14.44 6.53 10.16
C SER A 47 14.24 6.48 8.65
N LEU A 48 14.15 7.66 8.02
CA LEU A 48 14.06 7.86 6.57
C LEU A 48 15.25 8.71 6.12
N ASN A 49 16.06 8.18 5.21
CA ASN A 49 17.27 8.83 4.70
C ASN A 49 18.27 9.24 5.81
N GLY A 50 18.31 8.46 6.89
CA GLY A 50 19.14 8.74 8.07
C GLY A 50 18.49 9.65 9.11
N GLU A 51 17.36 10.29 8.81
CA GLU A 51 16.64 11.16 9.75
C GLU A 51 15.60 10.36 10.53
N ARG A 52 15.61 10.48 11.87
CA ARG A 52 14.62 9.83 12.73
C ARG A 52 13.27 10.51 12.58
N ILE A 53 12.23 9.72 12.27
CA ILE A 53 10.88 10.21 12.06
C ILE A 53 9.91 9.53 13.03
N LYS A 54 9.12 10.32 13.73
CA LYS A 54 7.94 9.87 14.45
C LYS A 54 6.74 9.88 13.52
N PHE A 55 5.95 8.80 13.53
CA PHE A 55 4.67 8.76 12.81
C PHE A 55 3.61 9.57 13.56
N HIS A 56 3.08 10.60 12.89
CA HIS A 56 1.85 11.28 13.27
C HIS A 56 0.82 10.88 12.24
N GLY A 57 0.22 9.71 12.42
CA GLY A 57 -0.57 9.05 11.40
C GLY A 57 -2.06 9.08 11.68
N VAL A 58 -2.83 8.90 10.61
CA VAL A 58 -4.29 8.69 10.64
C VAL A 58 -4.67 7.47 9.84
N SER A 59 -5.78 6.84 10.22
CA SER A 59 -6.42 5.77 9.44
C SER A 59 -7.45 6.37 8.50
N LEU A 60 -7.42 5.95 7.23
CA LEU A 60 -8.29 6.46 6.17
C LEU A 60 -9.09 5.35 5.52
N HIS A 61 -10.41 5.48 5.56
CA HIS A 61 -11.31 4.66 4.75
C HIS A 61 -11.51 5.24 3.36
N HIS A 62 -11.95 4.41 2.42
CA HIS A 62 -12.40 4.80 1.09
C HIS A 62 -13.79 5.46 1.21
N ASP A 63 -13.81 6.71 1.67
CA ASP A 63 -15.02 7.46 1.91
C ASP A 63 -14.81 8.94 1.62
N HIS A 64 -15.63 9.46 0.71
CA HIS A 64 -15.65 10.84 0.30
C HIS A 64 -17.02 11.51 0.53
N GLY A 65 -17.75 11.07 1.55
CA GLY A 65 -19.08 11.59 1.86
C GLY A 65 -20.07 11.34 0.72
N ALA A 66 -20.58 12.38 0.09
CA ALA A 66 -21.57 12.26 -1.00
C ALA A 66 -21.05 11.50 -2.23
N LEU A 67 -19.72 11.39 -2.43
CA LEU A 67 -19.14 10.61 -3.51
C LEU A 67 -19.01 9.11 -3.17
N GLY A 68 -19.26 8.72 -1.92
CA GLY A 68 -19.06 7.35 -1.47
C GLY A 68 -17.62 6.91 -1.59
N ALA A 69 -17.39 5.71 -2.15
CA ALA A 69 -16.06 5.16 -2.39
C ALA A 69 -15.54 5.46 -3.82
N GLU A 70 -16.15 6.41 -4.52
CA GLU A 70 -15.70 6.80 -5.85
C GLU A 70 -14.32 7.44 -5.80
N GLU A 71 -13.43 7.00 -6.69
CA GLU A 71 -12.08 7.53 -6.78
C GLU A 71 -12.10 8.86 -7.55
N ASN A 72 -11.84 9.96 -6.84
CA ASN A 72 -11.73 11.28 -7.41
C ASN A 72 -10.43 11.95 -6.97
N TYR A 73 -9.50 12.14 -7.90
CA TYR A 73 -8.18 12.69 -7.62
C TYR A 73 -8.24 14.03 -6.84
N LYS A 74 -9.11 14.96 -7.25
CA LYS A 74 -9.19 16.28 -6.61
C LYS A 74 -9.75 16.20 -5.19
N ALA A 75 -10.72 15.32 -4.96
CA ALA A 75 -11.29 15.10 -3.63
C ALA A 75 -10.25 14.46 -2.70
N GLU A 76 -9.56 13.43 -3.17
CA GLU A 76 -8.52 12.73 -2.42
C GLU A 76 -7.31 13.64 -2.16
N TYR A 77 -6.83 14.36 -3.16
CA TYR A 77 -5.74 15.32 -3.00
C TYR A 77 -6.08 16.39 -1.94
N ARG A 78 -7.29 16.96 -1.99
CA ARG A 78 -7.74 17.92 -0.99
C ARG A 78 -7.74 17.31 0.41
N ARG A 79 -8.27 16.10 0.57
CA ARG A 79 -8.34 15.38 1.85
C ARG A 79 -6.95 15.16 2.43
N LEU A 80 -6.04 14.57 1.66
CA LEU A 80 -4.68 14.28 2.13
C LEU A 80 -3.87 15.54 2.38
N LYS A 81 -4.07 16.59 1.56
CA LYS A 81 -3.42 17.89 1.77
C LYS A 81 -3.85 18.54 3.09
N GLN A 82 -5.15 18.55 3.40
CA GLN A 82 -5.65 19.05 4.68
C GLN A 82 -5.06 18.30 5.86
N MET A 83 -4.94 16.97 5.77
CA MET A 83 -4.30 16.16 6.83
C MET A 83 -2.84 16.54 7.01
N LYS A 84 -2.09 16.71 5.91
CA LYS A 84 -0.70 17.18 5.99
C LYS A 84 -0.60 18.56 6.64
N GLU A 85 -1.48 19.49 6.28
CA GLU A 85 -1.55 20.84 6.88
C GLU A 85 -1.87 20.81 8.39
N MET A 86 -2.56 19.75 8.87
CA MET A 86 -2.78 19.50 10.29
C MET A 86 -1.57 18.86 11.01
N GLY A 87 -0.48 18.58 10.30
CA GLY A 87 0.72 17.96 10.86
C GLY A 87 0.78 16.43 10.73
N VAL A 88 -0.15 15.82 9.98
CA VAL A 88 -0.09 14.38 9.65
C VAL A 88 1.06 14.13 8.68
N ASN A 89 1.89 13.13 8.97
CA ASN A 89 2.98 12.69 8.11
C ASN A 89 2.87 11.23 7.65
N ALA A 90 1.84 10.51 8.10
CA ALA A 90 1.61 9.10 7.75
C ALA A 90 0.12 8.79 7.63
N ILE A 91 -0.22 7.86 6.75
CA ILE A 91 -1.57 7.31 6.61
C ILE A 91 -1.53 5.79 6.68
N ARG A 92 -2.58 5.20 7.24
CA ARG A 92 -2.89 3.76 7.15
C ARG A 92 -4.12 3.61 6.28
N THR A 93 -4.04 2.78 5.24
CA THR A 93 -5.17 2.51 4.35
C THR A 93 -6.06 1.45 4.98
N THR A 94 -7.21 1.84 5.51
CA THR A 94 -8.07 0.96 6.30
C THR A 94 -9.23 0.43 5.48
N HIS A 95 -9.50 -0.84 5.44
CA HIS A 95 -8.69 -2.00 5.85
C HIS A 95 -8.50 -2.88 4.60
N ASN A 96 -8.05 -2.27 3.54
CA ASN A 96 -7.90 -2.87 2.20
C ASN A 96 -6.95 -2.02 1.35
N PRO A 97 -6.43 -2.56 0.25
CA PRO A 97 -5.48 -1.87 -0.60
C PRO A 97 -6.00 -0.52 -1.08
N ALA A 98 -5.17 0.52 -0.96
CA ALA A 98 -5.50 1.84 -1.47
C ALA A 98 -5.57 1.86 -2.99
N SER A 99 -6.25 2.85 -3.54
CA SER A 99 -6.19 3.11 -4.97
C SER A 99 -4.80 3.58 -5.40
N PRO A 100 -4.40 3.32 -6.66
CA PRO A 100 -3.17 3.87 -7.21
C PRO A 100 -3.08 5.40 -7.09
N GLN A 101 -4.20 6.10 -7.21
CA GLN A 101 -4.25 7.56 -7.06
C GLN A 101 -3.94 8.02 -5.64
N THR A 102 -4.52 7.36 -4.62
CA THR A 102 -4.23 7.67 -3.22
C THR A 102 -2.73 7.51 -2.92
N LEU A 103 -2.12 6.43 -3.40
CA LEU A 103 -0.69 6.18 -3.23
C LEU A 103 0.18 7.22 -3.97
N GLN A 104 -0.22 7.62 -5.17
CA GLN A 104 0.46 8.66 -5.93
C GLN A 104 0.38 10.01 -5.19
N ILE A 105 -0.79 10.40 -4.73
CA ILE A 105 -1.00 11.63 -3.97
C ILE A 105 -0.19 11.63 -2.67
N ALA A 106 -0.13 10.50 -1.96
CA ALA A 106 0.70 10.37 -0.77
C ALA A 106 2.20 10.61 -1.09
N ALA A 107 2.70 10.09 -2.21
CA ALA A 107 4.06 10.34 -2.66
C ALA A 107 4.28 11.81 -3.05
N GLU A 108 3.34 12.43 -3.73
CA GLU A 108 3.39 13.84 -4.15
C GLU A 108 3.38 14.81 -2.94
N LEU A 109 2.58 14.50 -1.93
CA LEU A 109 2.46 15.31 -0.72
C LEU A 109 3.53 14.99 0.34
N GLY A 110 4.28 13.90 0.20
CA GLY A 110 5.22 13.45 1.22
C GLY A 110 4.53 12.94 2.47
N LEU A 111 3.65 11.97 2.31
CA LEU A 111 3.03 11.21 3.39
C LEU A 111 3.55 9.78 3.36
N LEU A 112 3.95 9.23 4.51
CA LEU A 112 4.27 7.83 4.65
C LEU A 112 2.99 6.98 4.57
N VAL A 113 3.10 5.76 4.07
CA VAL A 113 1.95 4.87 3.93
C VAL A 113 2.24 3.53 4.59
N GLN A 114 1.33 3.11 5.46
CA GLN A 114 1.10 1.72 5.81
C GLN A 114 -0.01 1.20 4.92
N GLU A 115 0.33 0.44 3.88
CA GLU A 115 -0.67 -0.15 2.99
C GLU A 115 -1.17 -1.47 3.57
N GLU A 116 -2.49 -1.58 3.75
CA GLU A 116 -3.14 -2.71 4.40
C GLU A 116 -3.94 -3.55 3.42
N ALA A 117 -3.78 -4.88 3.53
CA ALA A 117 -4.39 -5.81 2.58
C ALA A 117 -5.80 -6.24 2.97
N PHE A 118 -6.03 -6.58 4.25
CA PHE A 118 -7.23 -7.30 4.67
C PHE A 118 -7.84 -6.75 5.94
N ASP A 119 -9.17 -6.55 5.95
CA ASP A 119 -9.92 -6.33 7.19
C ASP A 119 -10.14 -7.63 7.97
N THR A 120 -10.11 -8.77 7.31
CA THR A 120 -10.35 -10.09 7.92
C THR A 120 -9.54 -11.17 7.21
N TRP A 121 -9.32 -12.30 7.91
CA TRP A 121 -8.78 -13.51 7.32
C TRP A 121 -9.89 -14.53 7.03
N TYR A 122 -9.68 -15.81 7.33
CA TYR A 122 -10.60 -16.90 6.99
C TYR A 122 -11.86 -16.96 7.86
N ASN A 123 -11.90 -16.36 9.07
CA ASN A 123 -13.13 -16.21 9.85
C ASN A 123 -13.67 -14.80 9.63
N GLY A 124 -14.57 -14.63 8.70
CA GLY A 124 -15.13 -13.32 8.37
C GLY A 124 -15.78 -12.60 9.57
N LYS A 125 -15.68 -11.27 9.59
CA LYS A 125 -16.38 -10.40 10.56
C LYS A 125 -17.84 -10.15 10.16
N LYS A 126 -18.14 -10.27 8.88
CA LYS A 126 -19.46 -10.04 8.28
C LYS A 126 -19.79 -11.13 7.26
N PRO A 127 -21.07 -11.41 7.00
CA PRO A 127 -21.46 -12.51 6.10
C PRO A 127 -20.93 -12.43 4.68
N TYR A 128 -20.64 -11.22 4.19
CA TYR A 128 -20.22 -10.96 2.81
C TYR A 128 -18.83 -10.33 2.67
N ASP A 129 -18.00 -10.43 3.71
CA ASP A 129 -16.65 -9.90 3.68
C ASP A 129 -15.65 -10.82 2.93
N TYR A 130 -14.41 -10.39 2.92
CA TYR A 130 -13.31 -11.08 2.22
C TYR A 130 -13.00 -12.47 2.79
N GLY A 131 -13.34 -12.75 4.04
CA GLY A 131 -13.09 -14.05 4.69
C GLY A 131 -13.59 -15.24 3.89
N ARG A 132 -14.71 -15.07 3.15
CA ARG A 132 -15.27 -16.12 2.29
C ARG A 132 -14.39 -16.48 1.08
N PHE A 133 -13.42 -15.67 0.72
CA PHE A 133 -12.49 -15.89 -0.39
C PHE A 133 -11.10 -16.26 0.08
N PHE A 134 -10.71 -15.87 1.27
CA PHE A 134 -9.35 -15.84 1.80
C PHE A 134 -8.55 -17.12 1.54
N GLU A 135 -9.13 -18.31 1.76
CA GLU A 135 -8.48 -19.61 1.56
C GLU A 135 -8.93 -20.32 0.27
N LYS A 136 -9.78 -19.72 -0.56
CA LYS A 136 -10.18 -20.31 -1.83
C LYS A 136 -9.08 -20.13 -2.88
N ASP A 137 -9.00 -21.08 -3.80
CA ASP A 137 -8.10 -20.98 -4.94
C ASP A 137 -8.48 -19.78 -5.81
N ALA A 138 -7.49 -18.98 -6.16
CA ALA A 138 -7.68 -17.85 -7.04
C ALA A 138 -8.01 -18.31 -8.46
N THR A 139 -9.06 -17.73 -9.03
CA THR A 139 -9.52 -18.06 -10.39
C THR A 139 -9.10 -17.00 -11.42
N HIS A 140 -8.30 -16.01 -11.00
CA HIS A 140 -7.78 -14.99 -11.90
C HIS A 140 -6.79 -15.59 -12.91
N PRO A 141 -6.78 -15.18 -14.19
CA PRO A 141 -5.86 -15.71 -15.21
C PRO A 141 -4.38 -15.59 -14.86
N GLU A 142 -3.99 -14.57 -14.08
CA GLU A 142 -2.61 -14.34 -13.63
C GLU A 142 -2.28 -15.04 -12.30
N ALA A 143 -3.23 -15.77 -11.72
CA ALA A 143 -2.97 -16.53 -10.51
C ALA A 143 -2.08 -17.74 -10.82
N LYS A 144 -1.14 -18.02 -9.93
CA LYS A 144 -0.31 -19.22 -10.02
C LYS A 144 -1.15 -20.46 -9.68
N LYS A 145 -0.77 -21.60 -10.23
CA LYS A 145 -1.47 -22.86 -9.93
C LYS A 145 -1.52 -23.14 -8.43
N GLY A 146 -2.74 -23.23 -7.89
CA GLY A 146 -2.99 -23.47 -6.46
C GLY A 146 -2.76 -22.27 -5.54
N GLU A 147 -2.56 -21.07 -6.11
CA GLU A 147 -2.47 -19.83 -5.34
C GLU A 147 -3.82 -19.50 -4.72
N LYS A 148 -3.83 -19.12 -3.44
CA LYS A 148 -5.06 -18.68 -2.77
C LYS A 148 -5.37 -17.24 -3.12
N TRP A 149 -6.64 -16.84 -3.05
CA TRP A 149 -7.02 -15.44 -3.26
C TRP A 149 -6.25 -14.49 -2.34
N SER A 150 -6.07 -14.86 -1.07
CA SER A 150 -5.29 -14.05 -0.13
C SER A 150 -3.83 -13.86 -0.56
N ASP A 151 -3.21 -14.87 -1.17
CA ASP A 151 -1.83 -14.78 -1.64
C ASP A 151 -1.74 -13.98 -2.93
N PHE A 152 -2.69 -14.19 -3.85
CA PHE A 152 -2.79 -13.47 -5.11
C PHE A 152 -3.00 -11.97 -4.88
N ASP A 153 -4.01 -11.60 -4.08
CA ASP A 153 -4.34 -10.20 -3.82
C ASP A 153 -3.22 -9.49 -3.04
N LEU A 154 -2.63 -10.15 -2.05
CA LEU A 154 -1.49 -9.60 -1.32
C LEU A 154 -0.27 -9.41 -2.24
N ARG A 155 0.05 -10.40 -3.06
CA ARG A 155 1.15 -10.31 -4.03
C ARG A 155 0.94 -9.16 -5.01
N THR A 156 -0.24 -9.04 -5.59
CA THR A 156 -0.55 -7.97 -6.55
C THR A 156 -0.56 -6.59 -5.91
N MET A 157 -1.01 -6.45 -4.66
CA MET A 157 -0.90 -5.21 -3.89
C MET A 157 0.57 -4.79 -3.75
N VAL A 158 1.44 -5.71 -3.32
CA VAL A 158 2.87 -5.43 -3.13
C VAL A 158 3.57 -5.16 -4.47
N GLU A 159 3.30 -5.95 -5.51
CA GLU A 159 3.86 -5.74 -6.86
C GLU A 159 3.53 -4.35 -7.40
N ARG A 160 2.30 -3.89 -7.20
CA ARG A 160 1.85 -2.56 -7.61
C ARG A 160 2.51 -1.45 -6.80
N GLY A 161 2.68 -1.65 -5.49
CA GLY A 161 3.07 -0.60 -4.55
C GLY A 161 4.57 -0.47 -4.29
N LYS A 162 5.38 -1.52 -4.46
CA LYS A 162 6.78 -1.58 -4.01
C LYS A 162 7.71 -0.48 -4.52
N ASN A 163 7.40 0.11 -5.66
CA ASN A 163 8.17 1.21 -6.24
C ASN A 163 7.66 2.60 -5.82
N ASN A 164 6.57 2.68 -5.04
CA ASN A 164 6.07 3.94 -4.53
C ASN A 164 6.89 4.35 -3.30
N PRO A 165 7.54 5.53 -3.29
CA PRO A 165 8.41 5.94 -2.20
C PRO A 165 7.67 6.18 -0.88
N ALA A 166 6.35 6.41 -0.92
CA ALA A 166 5.54 6.66 0.27
C ALA A 166 5.33 5.40 1.11
N ILE A 167 5.26 4.21 0.49
CA ILE A 167 4.99 2.96 1.22
C ILE A 167 6.23 2.53 1.98
N VAL A 168 6.11 2.41 3.30
CA VAL A 168 7.18 2.00 4.22
C VAL A 168 6.79 0.82 5.11
N MET A 169 5.53 0.39 5.02
CA MET A 169 5.01 -0.72 5.81
C MET A 169 3.88 -1.42 5.07
N TRP A 170 3.90 -2.75 5.09
CA TRP A 170 2.85 -3.63 4.61
C TRP A 170 2.10 -4.24 5.79
N SER A 171 0.78 -4.07 5.82
CA SER A 171 -0.08 -4.67 6.84
C SER A 171 -0.88 -5.83 6.25
N ILE A 172 -0.86 -6.97 6.95
CA ILE A 172 -1.51 -8.21 6.51
C ILE A 172 -2.88 -8.44 7.14
N GLY A 173 -3.36 -7.49 7.94
CA GLY A 173 -4.70 -7.62 8.52
C GLY A 173 -5.05 -6.59 9.58
N ASN A 174 -6.33 -6.43 9.81
CA ASN A 174 -6.91 -5.56 10.82
C ASN A 174 -7.74 -6.36 11.83
N GLU A 175 -7.45 -6.17 13.12
CA GLU A 175 -8.24 -6.78 14.20
C GLU A 175 -8.54 -8.27 13.97
N ILE A 176 -7.52 -9.02 13.56
CA ILE A 176 -7.67 -10.42 13.18
C ILE A 176 -7.97 -11.27 14.43
N GLY A 177 -9.22 -11.72 14.53
CA GLY A 177 -9.66 -12.56 15.66
C GLY A 177 -8.95 -13.90 15.74
N GLU A 178 -8.39 -14.37 14.63
CA GLU A 178 -7.59 -15.61 14.55
C GLU A 178 -6.14 -15.43 14.98
N ALA A 179 -5.70 -14.21 15.27
CA ALA A 179 -4.34 -13.95 15.78
C ALA A 179 -4.17 -14.43 17.24
N ASP A 180 -4.53 -15.69 17.48
CA ASP A 180 -4.63 -16.35 18.79
C ASP A 180 -3.40 -17.18 19.17
N GLY A 181 -2.34 -17.12 18.37
CA GLY A 181 -1.10 -17.90 18.57
C GLY A 181 -1.19 -19.38 18.24
N LYS A 182 -2.34 -19.88 17.78
CA LYS A 182 -2.49 -21.29 17.39
C LYS A 182 -1.71 -21.63 16.12
N PRO A 183 -1.41 -22.92 15.87
CA PRO A 183 -0.62 -23.35 14.73
C PRO A 183 -1.13 -22.84 13.38
N ARG A 184 -2.46 -22.82 13.16
CA ARG A 184 -3.07 -22.34 11.91
C ARG A 184 -2.83 -20.85 11.71
N SER A 185 -3.05 -20.04 12.74
CA SER A 185 -2.83 -18.59 12.65
C SER A 185 -1.37 -18.24 12.43
N LEU A 186 -0.45 -18.92 13.14
CA LEU A 186 0.98 -18.76 12.93
C LEU A 186 1.44 -19.17 11.52
N ALA A 187 0.89 -20.27 10.99
CA ALA A 187 1.14 -20.69 9.60
C ALA A 187 0.65 -19.62 8.60
N THR A 188 -0.54 -19.04 8.84
CA THR A 188 -1.09 -17.97 8.01
C THR A 188 -0.20 -16.73 8.02
N VAL A 189 0.23 -16.26 9.20
CA VAL A 189 1.18 -15.14 9.30
C VAL A 189 2.45 -15.42 8.50
N LYS A 190 3.08 -16.59 8.74
CA LYS A 190 4.31 -16.96 8.03
C LYS A 190 4.12 -16.97 6.52
N ARG A 191 3.02 -17.56 6.02
CA ARG A 191 2.69 -17.61 4.60
C ARG A 191 2.54 -16.21 4.00
N LEU A 192 1.72 -15.34 4.60
CA LEU A 192 1.50 -13.98 4.11
C LEU A 192 2.78 -13.14 4.13
N VAL A 193 3.59 -13.24 5.18
CA VAL A 193 4.90 -12.59 5.24
C VAL A 193 5.84 -13.08 4.13
N GLN A 194 5.83 -14.39 3.83
CA GLN A 194 6.61 -14.94 2.72
C GLN A 194 6.15 -14.41 1.36
N VAL A 195 4.84 -14.25 1.14
CA VAL A 195 4.31 -13.63 -0.08
C VAL A 195 4.87 -12.22 -0.27
N ILE A 196 4.84 -11.39 0.77
CA ILE A 196 5.41 -10.03 0.71
C ILE A 196 6.90 -10.09 0.40
N LYS A 197 7.68 -10.86 1.19
CA LYS A 197 9.14 -10.93 1.04
C LYS A 197 9.63 -11.55 -0.26
N ALA A 198 8.77 -12.27 -0.98
CA ALA A 198 9.08 -12.78 -2.31
C ALA A 198 9.03 -11.67 -3.38
N VAL A 199 8.33 -10.57 -3.11
CA VAL A 199 8.11 -9.45 -4.04
C VAL A 199 8.92 -8.22 -3.65
N ASP A 200 8.92 -7.88 -2.36
CA ASP A 200 9.62 -6.73 -1.76
C ASP A 200 10.58 -7.24 -0.67
N LYS A 201 11.89 -7.09 -0.93
CA LYS A 201 13.00 -7.66 -0.12
C LYS A 201 13.58 -6.65 0.85
#